data_b341d64fa8e5c42e5c6aa0e12a3102ae
#
_entry.id   b341d64fa8e5c42e5c6aa0e12a3102ae
#
_cell.length_a   1.000
_cell.length_b   1.000
_cell.length_c   1.000
_cell.angle_alpha   90.00
_cell.angle_beta   90.00
_cell.angle_gamma   90.00
#
_symmetry.space_group_name_H-M   'P 1'
#
loop_
_entity.id
_entity.type
_entity.pdbx_description
1 polymer ?
#
loop_
_entity_poly.entity_id
_entity_poly.type
_entity_poly.pdbx_seq_one_letter_code
_entity_poly.pdbx_strand_id
1 'polypeptide(L)'
;MSNLPSLPRRLAVLTAGLAAGLAGLVATTPAPQAAAPVAVPAAARTPDSYTPKPGALFNKPTGTRAQQYKLFTHINRTINSSPRGSVIRIAVFSFSDLRTADNLIRAHRRGVDVKLVFDDHAVFDAQRKLQRALGRNPRHRSFAIFCDKSCRSTGGEMHGKVYLFGRAGAATQITMVGSNNMTSHNAERQWSDLTTLTNNRPMFTTFRKWFGQLKWDRPVAQPRIAKLAGDNLALITPQDWEKDGDPALRALAPVRCPAAPGRTRVLISAHAWYGPRGMNIANRVATLAGNGCVVKVFYGEAFGTEIHKLLKAAGVKLQTSRHKGVKTHQKLLIVRGAYGGNDNAAFVWTGSHNWSPWALKLDDVILRSSNRGVVDSYTRHFAYMFDHA
;
A
#
# COMPACT_ATOMS: atom_id res chain seq x y z
N MET A 1 2.67 43.26 30.18
CA MET A 1 3.10 44.63 29.79
C MET A 1 3.33 44.63 28.31
N SER A 2 2.55 45.48 27.64
CA SER A 2 2.67 46.13 26.35
C SER A 2 2.73 45.25 25.09
N ASN A 3 2.00 45.44 24.08
CA ASN A 3 0.97 46.32 23.54
C ASN A 3 0.83 45.91 22.07
N LEU A 4 -0.37 45.60 21.64
CA LEU A 4 -0.75 45.53 20.23
C LEU A 4 -1.13 46.93 19.74
N PRO A 5 -0.94 47.28 18.46
CA PRO A 5 -1.73 48.34 17.85
C PRO A 5 -2.73 47.79 16.80
N SER A 6 -3.90 48.40 16.91
CA SER A 6 -5.08 48.27 16.05
C SER A 6 -4.95 49.01 14.72
N LEU A 7 -5.57 48.47 13.65
CA LEU A 7 -5.74 49.10 12.34
C LEU A 7 -7.19 49.55 12.12
N PRO A 8 -7.45 50.69 11.45
CA PRO A 8 -8.77 51.32 11.36
C PRO A 8 -9.59 50.85 10.14
N ARG A 9 -10.89 50.80 10.35
CA ARG A 9 -11.93 50.64 9.33
C ARG A 9 -12.03 51.88 8.45
N ARG A 10 -12.13 51.72 7.14
CA ARG A 10 -12.59 52.74 6.21
C ARG A 10 -14.01 52.47 5.75
N LEU A 11 -14.92 53.41 6.04
CA LEU A 11 -16.25 53.55 5.46
C LEU A 11 -16.10 54.05 4.01
N ALA A 12 -16.90 53.53 3.10
CA ALA A 12 -17.12 54.13 1.79
C ALA A 12 -18.60 54.50 1.64
N VAL A 13 -18.79 55.75 1.27
CA VAL A 13 -20.05 56.46 1.16
C VAL A 13 -20.71 56.18 -0.19
N LEU A 14 -22.02 55.92 -0.20
CA LEU A 14 -22.87 55.88 -1.38
C LEU A 14 -23.23 57.31 -1.84
N THR A 15 -23.09 57.57 -3.13
CA THR A 15 -23.75 58.69 -3.78
C THR A 15 -24.68 58.17 -4.87
N ALA A 16 -25.95 58.51 -4.69
CA ALA A 16 -27.02 58.29 -5.71
C ALA A 16 -27.04 59.44 -6.72
N GLY A 17 -27.08 59.09 -8.02
CA GLY A 17 -27.31 60.06 -9.08
C GLY A 17 -28.51 59.59 -9.90
N LEU A 18 -29.59 60.36 -9.80
CA LEU A 18 -30.75 60.27 -10.69
C LEU A 18 -30.45 60.93 -12.06
N ALA A 19 -30.72 60.26 -13.14
CA ALA A 19 -30.90 60.86 -14.44
C ALA A 19 -32.10 60.23 -15.15
N ALA A 20 -33.14 61.01 -15.34
CA ALA A 20 -34.31 60.67 -16.14
C ALA A 20 -34.00 60.90 -17.65
N GLY A 21 -34.38 59.99 -18.50
CA GLY A 21 -34.27 60.09 -19.93
C GLY A 21 -35.39 59.29 -20.64
N LEU A 22 -36.11 59.99 -21.47
CA LEU A 22 -37.38 59.62 -22.14
C LEU A 22 -37.35 58.37 -23.04
N ALA A 23 -38.52 57.79 -23.13
CA ALA A 23 -38.90 56.62 -23.88
C ALA A 23 -38.76 56.75 -25.40
N GLY A 24 -38.28 55.68 -26.01
CA GLY A 24 -38.52 55.36 -27.41
C GLY A 24 -38.89 53.89 -27.49
N LEU A 25 -40.17 53.57 -27.74
CA LEU A 25 -40.64 52.22 -27.99
C LEU A 25 -40.19 51.80 -29.41
N VAL A 26 -39.17 50.93 -29.48
CA VAL A 26 -38.87 50.16 -30.69
C VAL A 26 -39.24 48.71 -30.41
N ALA A 27 -40.25 48.21 -31.05
CA ALA A 27 -40.64 46.81 -31.02
C ALA A 27 -39.58 45.97 -31.74
N THR A 28 -38.75 45.28 -30.97
CA THR A 28 -37.81 44.26 -31.48
C THR A 28 -38.47 42.89 -31.40
N THR A 29 -38.69 42.25 -32.55
CA THR A 29 -39.06 40.84 -32.65
C THR A 29 -37.96 39.98 -32.02
N PRO A 30 -38.31 38.96 -31.15
CA PRO A 30 -37.29 38.09 -30.58
C PRO A 30 -36.69 37.18 -31.65
N ALA A 31 -35.38 37.20 -31.77
CA ALA A 31 -34.64 36.27 -32.60
C ALA A 31 -34.83 34.82 -32.05
N PRO A 32 -34.89 33.80 -32.93
CA PRO A 32 -35.03 32.43 -32.48
C PRO A 32 -33.80 32.03 -31.65
N GLN A 33 -34.04 31.68 -30.39
CA GLN A 33 -33.02 31.10 -29.52
C GLN A 33 -32.55 29.78 -30.13
N ALA A 34 -31.30 29.71 -30.53
CA ALA A 34 -30.63 28.45 -30.89
C ALA A 34 -30.71 27.49 -29.71
N ALA A 35 -31.32 26.33 -29.90
CA ALA A 35 -31.39 25.28 -28.90
C ALA A 35 -29.95 24.89 -28.47
N ALA A 36 -29.70 24.94 -27.19
CA ALA A 36 -28.42 24.50 -26.62
C ALA A 36 -28.14 23.06 -27.06
N PRO A 37 -26.89 22.71 -27.44
CA PRO A 37 -26.57 21.35 -27.84
C PRO A 37 -26.88 20.39 -26.69
N VAL A 38 -27.74 19.43 -26.90
CA VAL A 38 -28.04 18.34 -25.98
C VAL A 38 -26.72 17.58 -25.77
N ALA A 39 -26.17 17.66 -24.57
CA ALA A 39 -24.97 16.92 -24.19
C ALA A 39 -25.25 15.42 -24.36
N VAL A 40 -24.72 14.82 -25.43
CA VAL A 40 -24.76 13.37 -25.64
C VAL A 40 -24.05 12.73 -24.42
N PRO A 41 -24.73 11.86 -23.65
CA PRO A 41 -24.08 11.19 -22.52
C PRO A 41 -22.86 10.43 -23.06
N ALA A 42 -21.67 10.71 -22.51
CA ALA A 42 -20.45 10.00 -22.88
C ALA A 42 -20.74 8.49 -22.76
N ALA A 43 -20.65 7.78 -23.86
CA ALA A 43 -20.92 6.35 -23.93
C ALA A 43 -20.15 5.66 -22.80
N ALA A 44 -20.83 4.93 -21.93
CA ALA A 44 -20.24 4.18 -20.84
C ALA A 44 -19.23 3.21 -21.46
N ARG A 45 -17.92 3.48 -21.28
CA ARG A 45 -16.87 2.56 -21.73
C ARG A 45 -17.17 1.18 -21.16
N THR A 46 -17.27 0.17 -22.03
CA THR A 46 -17.36 -1.24 -21.61
C THR A 46 -16.23 -1.52 -20.63
N PRO A 47 -16.49 -2.25 -19.53
CA PRO A 47 -15.44 -2.66 -18.60
C PRO A 47 -14.30 -3.34 -19.36
N ASP A 48 -13.06 -2.94 -19.06
CA ASP A 48 -11.87 -3.61 -19.60
C ASP A 48 -11.98 -5.12 -19.31
N SER A 49 -11.67 -5.97 -20.28
CA SER A 49 -11.76 -7.44 -20.13
C SER A 49 -10.60 -8.05 -19.32
N TYR A 50 -9.86 -7.22 -18.56
CA TYR A 50 -8.68 -7.64 -17.83
C TYR A 50 -8.99 -8.58 -16.66
N THR A 51 -8.38 -9.76 -16.67
CA THR A 51 -8.37 -10.69 -15.53
C THR A 51 -7.01 -10.63 -14.85
N PRO A 52 -6.91 -10.18 -13.57
CA PRO A 52 -5.65 -10.16 -12.86
C PRO A 52 -5.12 -11.58 -12.64
N LYS A 53 -3.86 -11.81 -13.03
CA LYS A 53 -3.20 -13.09 -12.82
C LYS A 53 -2.64 -13.17 -11.38
N PRO A 54 -2.70 -14.34 -10.72
CA PRO A 54 -2.03 -14.55 -9.44
C PRO A 54 -0.51 -14.53 -9.62
N GLY A 55 0.20 -14.16 -8.55
CA GLY A 55 1.67 -14.11 -8.54
C GLY A 55 2.22 -12.80 -8.03
N ALA A 56 3.53 -12.64 -8.12
CA ALA A 56 4.25 -11.44 -7.68
C ALA A 56 4.49 -10.47 -8.84
N LEU A 57 4.33 -9.20 -8.57
CA LEU A 57 4.60 -8.09 -9.49
C LEU A 57 5.52 -7.07 -8.84
N PHE A 58 6.38 -6.43 -9.63
CA PHE A 58 7.37 -5.46 -9.17
C PHE A 58 7.40 -4.26 -10.11
N ASN A 59 7.63 -3.06 -9.57
CA ASN A 59 8.02 -1.93 -10.39
C ASN A 59 9.53 -1.90 -10.60
N LYS A 60 9.98 -1.06 -11.52
CA LYS A 60 11.40 -0.73 -11.75
C LYS A 60 11.53 0.80 -11.75
N PRO A 61 11.86 1.44 -10.62
CA PRO A 61 11.91 2.90 -10.53
C PRO A 61 12.99 3.52 -11.42
N THR A 62 14.06 2.78 -11.75
CA THR A 62 15.13 3.19 -12.68
C THR A 62 14.80 2.91 -14.15
N GLY A 63 13.62 2.36 -14.45
CA GLY A 63 13.22 1.97 -15.79
C GLY A 63 12.37 3.00 -16.52
N THR A 64 11.72 2.55 -17.59
CA THR A 64 10.75 3.37 -18.32
C THR A 64 9.52 3.69 -17.46
N ARG A 65 8.74 4.73 -17.84
CA ARG A 65 7.50 5.08 -17.14
C ARG A 65 6.54 3.89 -17.01
N ALA A 66 6.44 3.06 -18.03
CA ALA A 66 5.61 1.84 -17.97
C ALA A 66 6.11 0.85 -16.90
N GLN A 67 7.41 0.71 -16.74
CA GLN A 67 8.02 -0.14 -15.70
C GLN A 67 7.87 0.47 -14.30
N GLN A 68 8.02 1.79 -14.16
CA GLN A 68 7.80 2.51 -12.91
C GLN A 68 6.36 2.34 -12.41
N TYR A 69 5.37 2.53 -13.28
CA TYR A 69 3.93 2.47 -12.97
C TYR A 69 3.29 1.09 -13.17
N LYS A 70 4.08 0.03 -13.29
CA LYS A 70 3.59 -1.33 -13.57
C LYS A 70 2.57 -1.82 -12.52
N LEU A 71 2.80 -1.57 -11.23
CA LEU A 71 1.89 -1.94 -10.14
C LEU A 71 0.59 -1.13 -10.22
N PHE A 72 0.68 0.16 -10.49
CA PHE A 72 -0.48 1.04 -10.70
C PHE A 72 -1.33 0.59 -11.88
N THR A 73 -0.68 0.22 -13.01
CA THR A 73 -1.37 -0.29 -14.20
C THR A 73 -2.14 -1.56 -13.87
N HIS A 74 -1.55 -2.49 -13.13
CA HIS A 74 -2.21 -3.73 -12.69
C HIS A 74 -3.44 -3.44 -11.82
N ILE A 75 -3.29 -2.58 -10.80
CA ILE A 75 -4.39 -2.19 -9.91
C ILE A 75 -5.48 -1.46 -10.71
N ASN A 76 -5.13 -0.49 -11.55
CA ASN A 76 -6.09 0.29 -12.34
C ASN A 76 -6.86 -0.57 -13.36
N ARG A 77 -6.20 -1.50 -14.04
CA ARG A 77 -6.88 -2.46 -14.91
C ARG A 77 -7.86 -3.34 -14.14
N THR A 78 -7.49 -3.77 -12.93
CA THR A 78 -8.39 -4.55 -12.05
C THR A 78 -9.61 -3.72 -11.60
N ILE A 79 -9.42 -2.43 -11.24
CA ILE A 79 -10.52 -1.50 -10.93
C ILE A 79 -11.47 -1.36 -12.12
N ASN A 80 -10.92 -1.13 -13.32
CA ASN A 80 -11.71 -0.90 -14.53
C ASN A 80 -12.49 -2.15 -14.97
N SER A 81 -11.97 -3.36 -14.67
CA SER A 81 -12.60 -4.65 -14.99
C SER A 81 -13.54 -5.16 -13.91
N SER A 82 -13.70 -4.41 -12.81
CA SER A 82 -14.69 -4.75 -11.78
C SER A 82 -16.10 -4.46 -12.31
N PRO A 83 -16.99 -5.49 -12.43
CA PRO A 83 -18.33 -5.32 -12.98
C PRO A 83 -19.28 -4.66 -11.99
N ARG A 84 -20.42 -4.15 -12.49
CA ARG A 84 -21.53 -3.66 -11.67
C ARG A 84 -21.92 -4.69 -10.61
N GLY A 85 -22.22 -4.24 -9.40
CA GLY A 85 -22.60 -5.08 -8.25
C GLY A 85 -21.42 -5.74 -7.54
N SER A 86 -20.18 -5.64 -8.07
CA SER A 86 -18.99 -6.08 -7.33
C SER A 86 -18.57 -5.05 -6.28
N VAL A 87 -17.58 -5.44 -5.44
CA VAL A 87 -17.09 -4.60 -4.34
C VAL A 87 -15.58 -4.47 -4.43
N ILE A 88 -15.10 -3.23 -4.38
CA ILE A 88 -13.68 -2.87 -4.24
C ILE A 88 -13.47 -2.38 -2.82
N ARG A 89 -12.41 -2.87 -2.12
CA ARG A 89 -11.94 -2.36 -0.83
C ARG A 89 -10.46 -2.08 -0.93
N ILE A 90 -10.05 -0.87 -0.58
CA ILE A 90 -8.64 -0.48 -0.56
C ILE A 90 -8.34 0.14 0.80
N ALA A 91 -7.33 -0.41 1.48
CA ALA A 91 -6.71 0.20 2.65
C ALA A 91 -5.25 0.48 2.31
N VAL A 92 -4.85 1.74 2.27
CA VAL A 92 -3.50 2.15 1.86
C VAL A 92 -3.04 3.40 2.61
N PHE A 93 -1.81 3.36 3.11
CA PHE A 93 -1.20 4.41 3.91
C PHE A 93 -1.14 5.75 3.17
N SER A 94 -0.56 5.81 1.97
CA SER A 94 -0.46 7.04 1.18
C SER A 94 -1.11 6.86 -0.20
N PHE A 95 -1.93 7.84 -0.61
CA PHE A 95 -2.65 7.81 -1.88
C PHE A 95 -2.76 9.21 -2.50
N SER A 96 -1.96 9.50 -3.51
CA SER A 96 -1.97 10.79 -4.22
C SER A 96 -2.26 10.67 -5.73
N ASP A 97 -2.41 9.45 -6.26
CA ASP A 97 -2.60 9.24 -7.70
C ASP A 97 -4.03 9.58 -8.15
N LEU A 98 -4.18 10.75 -8.81
CA LEU A 98 -5.45 11.24 -9.34
C LEU A 98 -6.06 10.32 -10.40
N ARG A 99 -5.22 9.66 -11.22
CA ARG A 99 -5.69 8.71 -12.24
C ARG A 99 -6.40 7.52 -11.60
N THR A 100 -5.84 6.96 -10.53
CA THR A 100 -6.49 5.87 -9.79
C THR A 100 -7.76 6.36 -9.08
N ALA A 101 -7.75 7.59 -8.54
CA ALA A 101 -8.96 8.18 -7.96
C ALA A 101 -10.08 8.29 -8.99
N ASP A 102 -9.79 8.75 -10.21
CA ASP A 102 -10.77 8.83 -11.29
C ASP A 102 -11.28 7.46 -11.73
N ASN A 103 -10.43 6.44 -11.76
CA ASN A 103 -10.84 5.08 -12.06
C ASN A 103 -11.82 4.54 -11.00
N LEU A 104 -11.57 4.79 -9.72
CA LEU A 104 -12.44 4.41 -8.61
C LEU A 104 -13.80 5.13 -8.66
N ILE A 105 -13.80 6.43 -8.96
CA ILE A 105 -15.03 7.21 -9.14
C ILE A 105 -15.85 6.67 -10.34
N ARG A 106 -15.18 6.37 -11.46
CA ARG A 106 -15.86 5.72 -12.60
C ARG A 106 -16.40 4.34 -12.26
N ALA A 107 -15.68 3.54 -11.47
CA ALA A 107 -16.16 2.25 -10.98
C ALA A 107 -17.42 2.43 -10.12
N HIS A 108 -17.41 3.40 -9.18
CA HIS A 108 -18.59 3.75 -8.38
C HIS A 108 -19.79 4.13 -9.26
N ARG A 109 -19.59 5.01 -10.23
CA ARG A 109 -20.64 5.42 -11.18
C ARG A 109 -21.19 4.27 -12.04
N ARG A 110 -20.39 3.23 -12.30
CA ARG A 110 -20.84 1.99 -12.94
C ARG A 110 -21.64 1.06 -12.01
N GLY A 111 -21.79 1.40 -10.73
CA GLY A 111 -22.51 0.61 -9.74
C GLY A 111 -21.64 -0.43 -9.01
N VAL A 112 -20.33 -0.21 -8.96
CA VAL A 112 -19.41 -0.94 -8.07
C VAL A 112 -19.42 -0.31 -6.68
N ASP A 113 -19.48 -1.10 -5.63
CA ASP A 113 -19.31 -0.62 -4.25
C ASP A 113 -17.84 -0.32 -3.98
N VAL A 114 -17.46 0.93 -3.81
CA VAL A 114 -16.08 1.37 -3.57
C VAL A 114 -15.90 1.81 -2.13
N LYS A 115 -15.05 1.12 -1.38
CA LYS A 115 -14.83 1.32 0.05
C LYS A 115 -13.35 1.57 0.30
N LEU A 116 -13.02 2.73 0.85
CA LEU A 116 -11.64 3.18 0.99
C LEU A 116 -11.35 3.57 2.44
N VAL A 117 -10.19 3.13 2.92
CA VAL A 117 -9.61 3.50 4.21
C VAL A 117 -8.22 4.04 3.97
N PHE A 118 -7.94 5.22 4.46
CA PHE A 118 -6.65 5.91 4.36
C PHE A 118 -6.13 6.23 5.75
N ASP A 119 -4.82 6.40 5.87
CA ASP A 119 -4.20 7.03 7.02
C ASP A 119 -4.26 8.57 6.87
N ASP A 120 -4.32 9.30 7.99
CA ASP A 120 -4.44 10.75 8.00
C ASP A 120 -3.11 11.51 8.07
N HIS A 121 -1.94 10.79 8.13
CA HIS A 121 -0.61 11.42 8.21
C HIS A 121 -0.36 12.46 7.12
N ALA A 122 -0.98 12.30 5.96
CA ALA A 122 -0.97 13.26 4.86
C ALA A 122 -2.22 13.07 4.00
N VAL A 123 -3.02 14.15 3.89
CA VAL A 123 -4.26 14.14 3.12
C VAL A 123 -4.06 14.82 1.76
N PHE A 124 -4.01 14.02 0.70
CA PHE A 124 -3.78 14.46 -0.68
C PHE A 124 -5.10 14.79 -1.41
N ASP A 125 -5.00 15.56 -2.49
CA ASP A 125 -6.16 15.94 -3.33
C ASP A 125 -6.91 14.75 -3.91
N ALA A 126 -6.20 13.68 -4.27
CA ALA A 126 -6.81 12.44 -4.74
C ALA A 126 -7.75 11.81 -3.69
N GLN A 127 -7.33 11.80 -2.42
CA GLN A 127 -8.14 11.30 -1.30
C GLN A 127 -9.34 12.22 -1.02
N ARG A 128 -9.14 13.56 -1.01
CA ARG A 128 -10.24 14.54 -0.87
C ARG A 128 -11.26 14.39 -2.00
N LYS A 129 -10.80 14.19 -3.23
CA LYS A 129 -11.65 13.96 -4.41
C LYS A 129 -12.50 12.69 -4.25
N LEU A 130 -11.90 11.60 -3.79
CA LEU A 130 -12.59 10.34 -3.48
C LEU A 130 -13.62 10.52 -2.36
N GLN A 131 -13.26 11.22 -1.29
CA GLN A 131 -14.16 11.45 -0.15
C GLN A 131 -15.38 12.29 -0.55
N ARG A 132 -15.20 13.33 -1.40
CA ARG A 132 -16.33 14.10 -1.96
C ARG A 132 -17.25 13.25 -2.84
N ALA A 133 -16.70 12.33 -3.63
CA ALA A 133 -17.47 11.53 -4.57
C ALA A 133 -18.17 10.32 -3.93
N LEU A 134 -17.60 9.72 -2.89
CA LEU A 134 -18.08 8.48 -2.27
C LEU A 134 -18.78 8.70 -0.92
N GLY A 135 -18.56 9.87 -0.27
CA GLY A 135 -19.03 10.17 1.08
C GLY A 135 -18.12 9.59 2.16
N ARG A 136 -18.43 9.95 3.43
CA ARG A 136 -17.63 9.58 4.62
C ARG A 136 -18.27 8.52 5.50
N ASN A 137 -19.52 8.12 5.22
CA ASN A 137 -20.25 7.21 6.10
C ASN A 137 -19.89 5.74 5.81
N PRO A 138 -19.20 5.03 6.74
CA PRO A 138 -18.78 3.63 6.54
C PRO A 138 -19.95 2.62 6.52
N ARG A 139 -21.19 3.06 6.81
CA ARG A 139 -22.40 2.25 6.67
C ARG A 139 -22.93 2.22 5.24
N HIS A 140 -22.57 3.20 4.41
CA HIS A 140 -22.99 3.25 3.02
C HIS A 140 -22.28 2.18 2.16
N ARG A 141 -22.84 1.93 0.99
CA ARG A 141 -22.27 0.98 0.02
C ARG A 141 -20.91 1.42 -0.48
N SER A 142 -20.69 2.73 -0.66
CA SER A 142 -19.42 3.34 -1.00
C SER A 142 -19.05 4.42 0.02
N PHE A 143 -17.78 4.55 0.33
CA PHE A 143 -17.25 5.57 1.24
C PHE A 143 -15.73 5.72 1.08
N ALA A 144 -15.20 6.84 1.57
CA ALA A 144 -13.77 7.07 1.78
C ALA A 144 -13.55 7.72 3.14
N ILE A 145 -12.83 7.07 4.03
CA ILE A 145 -12.56 7.54 5.39
C ILE A 145 -11.06 7.61 5.64
N PHE A 146 -10.70 8.40 6.64
CA PHE A 146 -9.37 8.46 7.23
C PHE A 146 -9.40 7.85 8.62
N CYS A 147 -8.32 7.18 9.01
CA CYS A 147 -8.12 6.75 10.38
C CYS A 147 -7.29 7.79 11.13
N ASP A 148 -7.71 8.13 12.34
CA ASP A 148 -6.87 8.84 13.29
C ASP A 148 -5.89 7.82 13.90
N LYS A 149 -4.61 7.91 13.54
CA LYS A 149 -3.59 6.93 13.94
C LYS A 149 -3.87 5.52 13.39
N SER A 150 -3.65 4.47 14.21
CA SER A 150 -4.11 3.13 13.87
C SER A 150 -5.63 3.05 13.93
N CYS A 151 -6.27 2.50 12.90
CA CYS A 151 -7.72 2.32 12.90
C CYS A 151 -8.21 1.31 13.95
N ARG A 152 -7.33 0.47 14.54
CA ARG A 152 -7.71 -0.66 15.41
C ARG A 152 -7.04 -0.67 16.77
N SER A 153 -6.22 0.34 17.06
CA SER A 153 -5.60 0.53 18.38
C SER A 153 -5.51 2.01 18.73
N THR A 154 -5.13 2.33 19.96
CA THR A 154 -5.04 3.70 20.48
C THR A 154 -3.79 4.46 20.02
N GLY A 155 -2.85 3.80 19.33
CA GLY A 155 -1.61 4.39 18.83
C GLY A 155 -1.15 3.75 17.52
N GLY A 156 -0.10 4.28 16.93
CA GLY A 156 0.42 3.81 15.64
C GLY A 156 -0.23 4.51 14.44
N GLU A 157 -0.25 3.84 13.30
CA GLU A 157 -0.75 4.34 12.01
C GLU A 157 -1.43 3.21 11.23
N MET A 158 -2.34 3.55 10.32
CA MET A 158 -2.88 2.58 9.36
C MET A 158 -1.89 2.39 8.20
N HIS A 159 -0.85 1.59 8.41
CA HIS A 159 0.28 1.46 7.48
C HIS A 159 0.14 0.33 6.46
N GLY A 160 -0.96 -0.42 6.47
CA GLY A 160 -1.27 -1.48 5.51
C GLY A 160 -1.38 -0.99 4.06
N LYS A 161 -1.10 -1.88 3.08
CA LYS A 161 -1.29 -1.67 1.65
C LYS A 161 -1.96 -2.90 1.07
N VAL A 162 -3.30 -2.87 1.08
CA VAL A 162 -4.16 -4.00 0.69
C VAL A 162 -5.25 -3.54 -0.26
N TYR A 163 -5.42 -4.30 -1.34
CA TYR A 163 -6.43 -4.05 -2.35
C TYR A 163 -7.25 -5.33 -2.54
N LEU A 164 -8.56 -5.25 -2.29
CA LEU A 164 -9.48 -6.38 -2.38
C LEU A 164 -10.54 -6.10 -3.46
N PHE A 165 -10.71 -7.08 -4.34
CA PHE A 165 -11.74 -7.00 -5.37
C PHE A 165 -12.63 -8.24 -5.28
N GLY A 166 -13.93 -8.05 -5.18
CA GLY A 166 -14.87 -9.17 -5.21
C GLY A 166 -14.79 -9.94 -6.51
N ARG A 167 -14.68 -9.20 -7.64
CA ARG A 167 -14.54 -9.74 -8.99
C ARG A 167 -13.85 -8.73 -9.92
N ALA A 168 -13.03 -9.22 -10.85
CA ALA A 168 -12.51 -8.46 -11.99
C ALA A 168 -12.19 -9.43 -13.14
N GLY A 169 -12.77 -9.19 -14.32
CA GLY A 169 -12.76 -10.17 -15.40
C GLY A 169 -13.29 -11.53 -14.92
N ALA A 170 -12.57 -12.59 -15.21
CA ALA A 170 -12.91 -13.95 -14.77
C ALA A 170 -12.47 -14.28 -13.33
N ALA A 171 -11.60 -13.46 -12.70
CA ALA A 171 -11.11 -13.71 -11.35
C ALA A 171 -12.10 -13.22 -10.29
N THR A 172 -12.19 -13.96 -9.19
CA THR A 172 -12.99 -13.63 -8.01
C THR A 172 -12.13 -13.63 -6.75
N GLN A 173 -12.63 -13.02 -5.67
CA GLN A 173 -11.97 -13.07 -4.35
C GLN A 173 -10.49 -12.70 -4.44
N ILE A 174 -10.21 -11.58 -5.12
CA ILE A 174 -8.87 -11.09 -5.41
C ILE A 174 -8.34 -10.34 -4.20
N THR A 175 -7.14 -10.73 -3.74
CA THR A 175 -6.41 -10.07 -2.67
C THR A 175 -5.04 -9.65 -3.20
N MET A 176 -4.70 -8.38 -3.09
CA MET A 176 -3.39 -7.86 -3.42
C MET A 176 -2.76 -7.26 -2.16
N VAL A 177 -1.55 -7.70 -1.83
CA VAL A 177 -0.77 -7.27 -0.66
C VAL A 177 0.66 -6.99 -1.08
N GLY A 178 1.23 -5.90 -0.59
CA GLY A 178 2.64 -5.58 -0.88
C GLY A 178 3.12 -4.33 -0.16
N SER A 179 4.22 -3.79 -0.64
CA SER A 179 4.81 -2.57 -0.09
C SER A 179 4.36 -1.29 -0.81
N ASN A 180 3.55 -1.40 -1.87
CA ASN A 180 3.21 -0.34 -2.80
C ASN A 180 2.20 0.68 -2.23
N ASN A 181 2.63 1.92 -2.00
CA ASN A 181 1.73 3.07 -1.87
C ASN A 181 1.25 3.57 -3.25
N MET A 182 0.13 4.28 -3.28
CA MET A 182 -0.40 4.87 -4.52
C MET A 182 0.03 6.32 -4.69
N THR A 183 1.36 6.57 -4.74
CA THR A 183 1.97 7.89 -4.95
C THR A 183 3.00 7.83 -6.06
N SER A 184 3.16 8.92 -6.84
CA SER A 184 4.20 9.01 -7.89
C SER A 184 5.59 8.77 -7.31
N HIS A 185 5.87 9.29 -6.11
CA HIS A 185 7.12 9.01 -5.40
C HIS A 185 7.38 7.50 -5.24
N ASN A 186 6.34 6.73 -4.88
CA ASN A 186 6.49 5.28 -4.75
C ASN A 186 6.80 4.60 -6.10
N ALA A 187 6.12 5.02 -7.17
CA ALA A 187 6.34 4.46 -8.50
C ALA A 187 7.74 4.79 -9.06
N GLU A 188 8.18 6.04 -8.90
CA GLU A 188 9.34 6.60 -9.60
C GLU A 188 10.65 6.53 -8.77
N ARG A 189 10.54 6.44 -7.44
CA ARG A 189 11.68 6.54 -6.51
C ARG A 189 11.83 5.35 -5.57
N GLN A 190 10.92 4.38 -5.62
CA GLN A 190 10.95 3.26 -4.66
C GLN A 190 10.76 1.91 -5.35
N TRP A 191 11.66 0.97 -5.07
CA TRP A 191 11.45 -0.43 -5.38
C TRP A 191 10.32 -0.97 -4.52
N SER A 192 9.27 -1.44 -5.14
CA SER A 192 8.07 -1.95 -4.48
C SER A 192 7.58 -3.23 -5.13
N ASP A 193 6.74 -3.94 -4.41
CA ASP A 193 6.16 -5.21 -4.82
C ASP A 193 4.66 -5.27 -4.53
N LEU A 194 4.00 -6.20 -5.20
CA LEU A 194 2.60 -6.53 -5.00
C LEU A 194 2.40 -8.01 -5.30
N THR A 195 1.91 -8.78 -4.33
CA THR A 195 1.47 -10.17 -4.53
C THR A 195 -0.03 -10.20 -4.73
N THR A 196 -0.48 -10.82 -5.81
CA THR A 196 -1.88 -11.02 -6.16
C THR A 196 -2.28 -12.47 -5.90
N LEU A 197 -3.33 -12.68 -5.12
CA LEU A 197 -4.03 -13.95 -4.94
C LEU A 197 -5.40 -13.83 -5.59
N THR A 198 -5.79 -14.82 -6.37
CA THR A 198 -7.11 -14.89 -7.02
C THR A 198 -7.82 -16.17 -6.64
N ASN A 199 -9.15 -16.15 -6.58
CA ASN A 199 -9.99 -17.31 -6.24
C ASN A 199 -9.61 -17.93 -4.89
N ASN A 200 -9.00 -17.14 -3.99
CA ASN A 200 -8.55 -17.58 -2.66
C ASN A 200 -9.50 -17.07 -1.57
N ARG A 201 -10.61 -17.77 -1.37
CA ARG A 201 -11.66 -17.40 -0.42
C ARG A 201 -11.14 -17.22 1.02
N PRO A 202 -10.28 -18.09 1.57
CA PRO A 202 -9.80 -17.93 2.95
C PRO A 202 -9.01 -16.65 3.15
N MET A 203 -8.05 -16.33 2.26
CA MET A 203 -7.25 -15.11 2.35
C MET A 203 -8.12 -13.87 2.12
N PHE A 204 -8.97 -13.88 1.09
CA PHE A 204 -9.90 -12.78 0.83
C PHE A 204 -10.81 -12.50 2.03
N THR A 205 -11.36 -13.53 2.67
CA THR A 205 -12.21 -13.38 3.86
C THR A 205 -11.44 -12.82 5.05
N THR A 206 -10.19 -13.25 5.25
CA THR A 206 -9.31 -12.74 6.32
C THR A 206 -9.06 -11.24 6.15
N PHE A 207 -8.62 -10.82 4.97
CA PHE A 207 -8.38 -9.39 4.71
C PHE A 207 -9.67 -8.57 4.66
N ARG A 208 -10.79 -9.15 4.23
CA ARG A 208 -12.11 -8.51 4.30
C ARG A 208 -12.57 -8.29 5.75
N LYS A 209 -12.30 -9.25 6.66
CA LYS A 209 -12.58 -9.11 8.11
C LYS A 209 -11.72 -7.98 8.69
N TRP A 210 -10.43 -7.97 8.38
CA TRP A 210 -9.52 -6.89 8.78
C TRP A 210 -10.01 -5.52 8.29
N PHE A 211 -10.34 -5.38 7.00
CA PHE A 211 -10.89 -4.14 6.45
C PHE A 211 -12.21 -3.73 7.14
N GLY A 212 -13.02 -4.72 7.49
CA GLY A 212 -14.26 -4.50 8.24
C GLY A 212 -14.06 -3.92 9.64
N GLN A 213 -12.91 -4.17 10.26
CA GLN A 213 -12.49 -3.53 11.51
C GLN A 213 -11.99 -2.10 11.26
N LEU A 214 -11.08 -1.92 10.28
CA LEU A 214 -10.50 -0.62 9.94
C LEU A 214 -11.55 0.47 9.69
N LYS A 215 -12.61 0.16 8.96
CA LYS A 215 -13.62 1.15 8.56
C LYS A 215 -14.36 1.82 9.72
N TRP A 216 -14.24 1.32 10.94
CA TRP A 216 -14.89 1.89 12.11
C TRP A 216 -13.98 2.82 12.91
N ASP A 217 -12.70 2.85 12.60
CA ASP A 217 -11.70 3.72 13.25
C ASP A 217 -11.82 3.70 14.77
N ARG A 218 -11.77 2.51 15.35
CA ARG A 218 -11.89 2.30 16.79
C ARG A 218 -11.06 1.11 17.25
N PRO A 219 -10.46 1.17 18.43
CA PRO A 219 -9.70 0.07 18.99
C PRO A 219 -10.51 -1.24 19.06
N VAL A 220 -9.84 -2.35 18.80
CA VAL A 220 -10.38 -3.70 18.96
C VAL A 220 -9.57 -4.46 20.00
N ALA A 221 -10.25 -5.27 20.83
CA ALA A 221 -9.62 -5.95 21.96
C ALA A 221 -8.49 -6.92 21.54
N GLN A 222 -8.63 -7.57 20.38
CA GLN A 222 -7.64 -8.49 19.82
C GLN A 222 -7.33 -8.11 18.37
N PRO A 223 -6.46 -7.11 18.15
CA PRO A 223 -6.19 -6.61 16.80
C PRO A 223 -5.34 -7.55 15.95
N ARG A 224 -4.52 -8.42 16.59
CA ARG A 224 -3.69 -9.38 15.86
C ARG A 224 -4.55 -10.39 15.11
N ILE A 225 -4.19 -10.62 13.84
CA ILE A 225 -4.80 -11.69 13.02
C ILE A 225 -3.67 -12.57 12.48
N ALA A 226 -3.82 -13.89 12.63
CA ALA A 226 -2.96 -14.89 12.00
C ALA A 226 -3.85 -15.93 11.31
N LYS A 227 -3.67 -16.12 10.00
CA LYS A 227 -4.45 -17.10 9.22
C LYS A 227 -3.57 -17.79 8.19
N LEU A 228 -3.38 -19.10 8.39
CA LEU A 228 -2.80 -19.98 7.40
C LEU A 228 -3.90 -20.55 6.50
N ALA A 229 -3.68 -20.56 5.19
CA ALA A 229 -4.57 -21.18 4.22
C ALA A 229 -3.76 -21.57 2.96
N GLY A 230 -3.60 -22.87 2.75
CA GLY A 230 -2.74 -23.42 1.71
C GLY A 230 -1.31 -22.89 1.84
N ASP A 231 -0.75 -22.41 0.75
CA ASP A 231 0.60 -21.84 0.68
C ASP A 231 0.76 -20.49 1.39
N ASN A 232 -0.33 -19.87 1.85
CA ASN A 232 -0.30 -18.48 2.30
C ASN A 232 -0.61 -18.35 3.79
N LEU A 233 0.17 -17.51 4.49
CA LEU A 233 -0.09 -17.09 5.86
C LEU A 233 -0.22 -15.56 5.90
N ALA A 234 -1.36 -15.06 6.35
CA ALA A 234 -1.53 -13.66 6.68
C ALA A 234 -1.23 -13.44 8.17
N LEU A 235 -0.35 -12.48 8.47
CA LEU A 235 -0.08 -11.96 9.80
C LEU A 235 -0.39 -10.46 9.76
N ILE A 236 -1.24 -9.99 10.66
CA ILE A 236 -1.70 -8.61 10.68
C ILE A 236 -1.56 -8.07 12.10
N THR A 237 -0.89 -6.93 12.22
CA THR A 237 -0.71 -6.20 13.48
C THR A 237 -1.79 -5.11 13.63
N PRO A 238 -1.95 -4.41 14.74
CA PRO A 238 -1.07 -4.39 15.91
C PRO A 238 -1.03 -5.73 16.66
N GLN A 239 0.08 -5.95 17.35
CA GLN A 239 0.26 -7.11 18.24
C GLN A 239 1.11 -6.75 19.46
N ASP A 240 0.89 -7.48 20.53
CA ASP A 240 1.71 -7.43 21.73
C ASP A 240 2.93 -8.34 21.54
N TRP A 241 4.13 -7.78 21.60
CA TRP A 241 5.35 -8.55 21.36
C TRP A 241 5.63 -9.55 22.48
N GLU A 242 5.25 -9.25 23.73
CA GLU A 242 5.46 -10.13 24.88
C GLU A 242 4.58 -11.39 24.79
N LYS A 243 3.32 -11.20 24.40
CA LYS A 243 2.36 -12.31 24.21
C LYS A 243 2.51 -13.02 22.89
N ASP A 244 2.67 -12.25 21.83
CA ASP A 244 2.60 -12.76 20.46
C ASP A 244 3.98 -13.03 19.84
N GLY A 245 5.06 -12.55 20.47
CA GLY A 245 6.42 -12.58 19.94
C GLY A 245 6.59 -11.71 18.70
N ASP A 246 7.82 -11.60 18.22
CA ASP A 246 8.15 -10.82 17.03
C ASP A 246 7.93 -11.64 15.76
N PRO A 247 7.15 -11.16 14.75
CA PRO A 247 6.87 -11.92 13.52
C PRO A 247 8.14 -12.14 12.67
N ALA A 248 9.12 -11.23 12.68
CA ALA A 248 10.37 -11.41 11.95
C ALA A 248 11.27 -12.44 12.63
N LEU A 249 11.40 -12.39 13.95
CA LEU A 249 12.15 -13.41 14.72
C LEU A 249 11.50 -14.79 14.59
N ARG A 250 10.17 -14.88 14.63
CA ARG A 250 9.44 -16.14 14.38
C ARG A 250 9.68 -16.67 12.97
N ALA A 251 9.78 -15.82 11.97
CA ALA A 251 10.09 -16.21 10.60
C ALA A 251 11.54 -16.71 10.47
N LEU A 252 12.47 -16.16 11.23
CA LEU A 252 13.90 -16.53 11.20
C LEU A 252 14.24 -17.70 12.13
N ALA A 253 13.45 -17.96 13.17
CA ALA A 253 13.75 -18.99 14.19
C ALA A 253 13.94 -20.39 13.61
N PRO A 254 13.07 -20.89 12.67
CA PRO A 254 13.19 -22.23 12.10
C PRO A 254 14.28 -22.37 11.02
N VAL A 255 14.98 -21.27 10.64
CA VAL A 255 16.05 -21.33 9.63
C VAL A 255 17.23 -22.11 10.20
N ARG A 256 17.70 -23.10 9.44
CA ARG A 256 18.89 -23.89 9.73
C ARG A 256 19.94 -23.67 8.64
N CYS A 257 21.19 -23.67 9.05
CA CYS A 257 22.36 -23.53 8.17
C CYS A 257 23.14 -24.85 8.22
N PRO A 258 22.84 -25.83 7.37
CA PRO A 258 23.54 -27.12 7.37
C PRO A 258 25.02 -26.91 6.99
N ALA A 259 25.87 -27.87 7.44
CA ALA A 259 27.34 -27.82 7.30
C ALA A 259 27.83 -27.71 5.83
N ALA A 260 27.03 -28.11 4.86
CA ALA A 260 27.37 -27.91 3.46
C ALA A 260 27.19 -26.42 3.08
N PRO A 261 28.27 -25.70 2.73
CA PRO A 261 28.25 -24.26 2.50
C PRO A 261 27.24 -23.83 1.42
N GLY A 262 26.55 -22.71 1.66
CA GLY A 262 25.74 -22.01 0.68
C GLY A 262 24.37 -22.63 0.37
N ARG A 263 23.94 -23.67 1.05
CA ARG A 263 22.66 -24.32 0.80
C ARG A 263 21.44 -23.54 1.28
N THR A 264 21.50 -22.91 2.48
CA THR A 264 20.41 -22.06 2.96
C THR A 264 20.71 -20.61 2.65
N ARG A 265 19.79 -19.95 1.96
CA ARG A 265 19.85 -18.55 1.57
C ARG A 265 18.80 -17.75 2.33
N VAL A 266 19.24 -16.65 2.96
CA VAL A 266 18.38 -15.65 3.63
C VAL A 266 18.59 -14.33 2.91
N LEU A 267 17.57 -13.88 2.16
CA LEU A 267 17.64 -12.65 1.36
C LEU A 267 16.64 -11.64 1.94
N ILE A 268 17.12 -10.45 2.25
CA ILE A 268 16.35 -9.43 2.94
C ILE A 268 16.38 -8.14 2.13
N SER A 269 15.20 -7.55 1.83
CA SER A 269 15.10 -6.18 1.36
C SER A 269 14.32 -5.36 2.39
N ALA A 270 14.98 -4.40 3.06
CA ALA A 270 14.43 -3.67 4.18
C ALA A 270 14.45 -2.16 3.95
N HIS A 271 13.24 -1.54 3.88
CA HIS A 271 13.09 -0.09 3.81
C HIS A 271 13.58 0.58 5.11
N ALA A 272 13.10 0.09 6.27
CA ALA A 272 13.47 0.59 7.57
C ALA A 272 13.79 -0.58 8.51
N TRP A 273 15.01 -0.56 9.06
CA TRP A 273 15.54 -1.56 9.99
C TRP A 273 16.44 -0.87 10.99
N TYR A 274 15.93 -0.57 12.19
CA TYR A 274 16.65 0.19 13.22
C TYR A 274 16.08 -0.03 14.62
N GLY A 275 16.77 0.53 15.63
CA GLY A 275 16.38 0.53 17.03
C GLY A 275 16.53 -0.82 17.73
N PRO A 276 16.12 -0.94 19.01
CA PRO A 276 16.32 -2.15 19.82
C PRO A 276 15.71 -3.41 19.18
N ARG A 277 14.48 -3.33 18.70
CA ARG A 277 13.82 -4.42 17.96
C ARG A 277 14.62 -4.82 16.72
N GLY A 278 15.05 -3.82 15.95
CA GLY A 278 15.89 -4.02 14.77
C GLY A 278 17.20 -4.72 15.11
N MET A 279 17.82 -4.37 16.24
CA MET A 279 19.04 -5.00 16.73
C MET A 279 18.82 -6.48 17.10
N ASN A 280 17.71 -6.81 17.76
CA ASN A 280 17.39 -8.22 18.08
C ASN A 280 17.26 -9.07 16.81
N ILE A 281 16.61 -8.53 15.77
CA ILE A 281 16.50 -9.20 14.46
C ILE A 281 17.89 -9.32 13.82
N ALA A 282 18.73 -8.28 13.90
CA ALA A 282 20.08 -8.28 13.33
C ALA A 282 21.00 -9.31 14.02
N ASN A 283 20.91 -9.46 15.32
CA ASN A 283 21.64 -10.50 16.08
C ASN A 283 21.27 -11.90 15.56
N ARG A 284 19.98 -12.16 15.33
CA ARG A 284 19.55 -13.45 14.76
C ARG A 284 20.08 -13.65 13.33
N VAL A 285 20.05 -12.63 12.50
CA VAL A 285 20.58 -12.68 11.12
C VAL A 285 22.09 -12.87 11.11
N ALA A 286 22.84 -12.19 12.01
CA ALA A 286 24.27 -12.37 12.18
C ALA A 286 24.61 -13.82 12.61
N THR A 287 23.86 -14.39 13.56
CA THR A 287 24.00 -15.79 13.97
C THR A 287 23.81 -16.74 12.78
N LEU A 288 22.81 -16.51 11.92
CA LEU A 288 22.58 -17.34 10.74
C LEU A 288 23.77 -17.25 9.75
N ALA A 289 24.33 -16.06 9.54
CA ALA A 289 25.52 -15.89 8.70
C ALA A 289 26.73 -16.63 9.29
N GLY A 290 27.00 -16.46 10.61
CA GLY A 290 28.06 -17.16 11.32
C GLY A 290 27.94 -18.68 11.29
N ASN A 291 26.72 -19.20 11.23
CA ASN A 291 26.43 -20.64 11.10
C ASN A 291 26.49 -21.16 9.66
N GLY A 292 26.95 -20.36 8.68
CA GLY A 292 27.17 -20.79 7.30
C GLY A 292 26.01 -20.57 6.32
N CYS A 293 24.91 -19.91 6.72
CA CYS A 293 23.90 -19.47 5.77
C CYS A 293 24.45 -18.37 4.84
N VAL A 294 24.03 -18.38 3.57
CA VAL A 294 24.28 -17.26 2.66
C VAL A 294 23.27 -16.15 2.92
N VAL A 295 23.73 -15.07 3.54
CA VAL A 295 22.87 -13.93 3.87
C VAL A 295 23.21 -12.73 2.99
N LYS A 296 22.18 -12.15 2.33
CA LYS A 296 22.27 -10.90 1.57
C LYS A 296 21.22 -9.92 2.06
N VAL A 297 21.61 -8.66 2.26
CA VAL A 297 20.71 -7.58 2.69
C VAL A 297 20.78 -6.41 1.73
N PHE A 298 19.65 -6.06 1.13
CA PHE A 298 19.42 -4.87 0.33
C PHE A 298 18.69 -3.84 1.19
N TYR A 299 19.38 -2.80 1.65
CA TYR A 299 18.84 -1.90 2.66
C TYR A 299 18.49 -0.51 2.11
N GLY A 300 17.44 0.08 2.69
CA GLY A 300 16.90 1.39 2.33
C GLY A 300 17.49 2.55 3.14
N GLU A 301 16.65 3.56 3.36
CA GLU A 301 17.04 4.84 3.94
C GLU A 301 17.25 4.77 5.46
N ALA A 302 16.32 4.13 6.16
CA ALA A 302 16.34 4.04 7.62
C ALA A 302 17.00 2.71 8.06
N PHE A 303 18.32 2.62 7.92
CA PHE A 303 19.11 1.46 8.32
C PHE A 303 20.06 1.85 9.45
N GLY A 304 19.94 1.19 10.62
CA GLY A 304 20.69 1.54 11.81
C GLY A 304 22.20 1.31 11.64
N THR A 305 23.01 2.27 12.06
CA THR A 305 24.47 2.23 11.93
C THR A 305 25.07 1.00 12.66
N GLU A 306 24.60 0.72 13.87
CA GLU A 306 25.09 -0.42 14.66
C GLU A 306 24.64 -1.76 14.06
N ILE A 307 23.45 -1.81 13.48
CA ILE A 307 22.98 -2.97 12.70
C ILE A 307 23.88 -3.19 11.48
N HIS A 308 24.24 -2.13 10.77
CA HIS A 308 25.15 -2.22 9.63
C HIS A 308 26.53 -2.78 10.05
N LYS A 309 27.11 -2.26 11.11
CA LYS A 309 28.40 -2.72 11.66
C LYS A 309 28.35 -4.20 12.04
N LEU A 310 27.32 -4.60 12.81
CA LEU A 310 27.12 -5.98 13.24
C LEU A 310 27.03 -6.96 12.08
N LEU A 311 26.14 -6.66 11.10
CA LEU A 311 25.94 -7.54 9.97
C LEU A 311 27.16 -7.62 9.05
N LYS A 312 27.90 -6.52 8.87
CA LYS A 312 29.16 -6.50 8.14
C LYS A 312 30.21 -7.37 8.83
N ALA A 313 30.38 -7.24 10.13
CA ALA A 313 31.29 -8.06 10.93
C ALA A 313 30.95 -9.56 10.87
N ALA A 314 29.67 -9.92 10.77
CA ALA A 314 29.19 -11.29 10.60
C ALA A 314 29.31 -11.83 9.16
N GLY A 315 29.92 -11.11 8.23
CA GLY A 315 30.12 -11.56 6.85
C GLY A 315 28.87 -11.47 5.96
N VAL A 316 27.82 -10.76 6.40
CA VAL A 316 26.61 -10.55 5.59
C VAL A 316 26.93 -9.66 4.37
N LYS A 317 26.50 -10.07 3.18
CA LYS A 317 26.62 -9.24 1.97
C LYS A 317 25.60 -8.11 2.02
N LEU A 318 26.06 -6.88 2.25
CA LEU A 318 25.26 -5.67 2.37
C LEU A 318 25.35 -4.85 1.07
N GLN A 319 24.20 -4.47 0.52
CA GLN A 319 24.09 -3.56 -0.63
C GLN A 319 23.09 -2.45 -0.29
N THR A 320 23.52 -1.20 -0.42
CA THR A 320 22.59 -0.07 -0.31
C THR A 320 21.69 0.03 -1.53
N SER A 321 20.43 0.33 -1.30
CA SER A 321 19.48 0.61 -2.38
C SER A 321 19.46 2.10 -2.79
N ARG A 322 20.23 2.94 -2.09
CA ARG A 322 20.26 4.40 -2.32
C ARG A 322 21.15 4.73 -3.52
N HIS A 323 20.50 4.88 -4.66
CA HIS A 323 21.18 5.30 -5.90
C HIS A 323 20.32 6.32 -6.65
N LYS A 324 20.88 7.49 -6.98
CA LYS A 324 20.21 8.56 -7.75
C LYS A 324 18.80 8.92 -7.25
N GLY A 325 18.60 8.96 -5.92
CA GLY A 325 17.31 9.25 -5.29
C GLY A 325 16.31 8.08 -5.30
N VAL A 326 16.71 6.91 -5.78
CA VAL A 326 15.92 5.67 -5.69
C VAL A 326 16.31 4.90 -4.43
N LYS A 327 15.34 4.25 -3.79
CA LYS A 327 15.56 3.42 -2.59
C LYS A 327 14.56 2.25 -2.54
N THR A 328 14.86 1.20 -1.79
CA THR A 328 13.87 0.15 -1.54
C THR A 328 12.78 0.63 -0.58
N HIS A 329 11.53 0.29 -0.89
CA HIS A 329 10.39 0.41 0.03
C HIS A 329 9.86 -0.97 0.44
N GLN A 330 10.48 -2.03 -0.03
CA GLN A 330 10.12 -3.40 0.32
C GLN A 330 10.39 -3.72 1.80
N LYS A 331 9.64 -4.66 2.33
CA LYS A 331 9.82 -5.30 3.63
C LYS A 331 9.78 -6.80 3.34
N LEU A 332 10.89 -7.29 2.81
CA LEU A 332 11.00 -8.59 2.18
C LEU A 332 11.97 -9.49 2.93
N LEU A 333 11.54 -10.70 3.24
CA LEU A 333 12.39 -11.79 3.68
C LEU A 333 12.15 -13.00 2.76
N ILE A 334 13.21 -13.56 2.19
CA ILE A 334 13.16 -14.80 1.43
C ILE A 334 14.06 -15.81 2.12
N VAL A 335 13.55 -17.03 2.34
CA VAL A 335 14.32 -18.16 2.85
C VAL A 335 14.22 -19.30 1.85
N ARG A 336 15.38 -19.84 1.42
CA ARG A 336 15.46 -21.00 0.55
C ARG A 336 16.51 -21.97 1.12
N GLY A 337 16.11 -23.20 1.34
CA GLY A 337 16.97 -24.24 1.95
C GLY A 337 16.36 -24.83 3.21
N ALA A 338 17.16 -25.07 4.22
CA ALA A 338 16.71 -25.75 5.43
C ALA A 338 15.87 -24.86 6.35
N TYR A 339 14.63 -25.27 6.58
CA TYR A 339 13.65 -24.54 7.40
C TYR A 339 12.70 -25.51 8.09
N GLY A 340 12.65 -25.52 9.43
CA GLY A 340 11.67 -26.27 10.20
C GLY A 340 11.60 -27.76 9.86
N GLY A 341 12.73 -28.44 9.69
CA GLY A 341 12.76 -29.87 9.32
C GLY A 341 12.73 -30.17 7.82
N ASN A 342 12.40 -29.20 6.96
CA ASN A 342 12.44 -29.34 5.52
C ASN A 342 13.73 -28.71 4.94
N ASP A 343 14.59 -29.52 4.31
CA ASP A 343 15.86 -29.06 3.74
C ASP A 343 15.72 -28.38 2.36
N ASN A 344 14.55 -28.46 1.73
CA ASN A 344 14.24 -27.81 0.45
C ASN A 344 13.05 -26.87 0.57
N ALA A 345 12.98 -26.10 1.66
CA ALA A 345 11.94 -25.11 1.87
C ALA A 345 12.16 -23.87 0.98
N ALA A 346 11.05 -23.23 0.62
CA ALA A 346 11.04 -21.97 -0.11
C ALA A 346 9.90 -21.10 0.45
N PHE A 347 10.28 -19.98 1.06
CA PHE A 347 9.32 -19.03 1.64
C PHE A 347 9.67 -17.61 1.26
N VAL A 348 8.64 -16.78 1.11
CA VAL A 348 8.76 -15.33 1.03
C VAL A 348 7.77 -14.68 2.00
N TRP A 349 8.23 -13.69 2.74
CA TRP A 349 7.40 -12.77 3.53
C TRP A 349 7.49 -11.40 2.87
N THR A 350 6.36 -10.79 2.60
CA THR A 350 6.25 -9.45 2.04
C THR A 350 5.08 -8.70 2.68
N GLY A 351 4.97 -7.40 2.40
CA GLY A 351 3.88 -6.56 2.90
C GLY A 351 4.35 -5.16 3.31
N SER A 352 3.77 -4.64 4.37
CA SER A 352 4.03 -3.26 4.81
C SER A 352 4.91 -3.13 6.06
N HIS A 353 5.20 -4.23 6.75
CA HIS A 353 5.76 -4.29 8.10
C HIS A 353 7.28 -4.04 8.14
N ASN A 354 7.70 -2.89 8.62
CA ASN A 354 9.10 -2.54 8.85
C ASN A 354 9.72 -3.29 10.04
N TRP A 355 11.06 -3.33 10.10
CA TRP A 355 11.81 -3.90 11.22
C TRP A 355 12.28 -2.80 12.18
N SER A 356 11.32 -2.00 12.64
CA SER A 356 11.51 -0.87 13.56
C SER A 356 10.68 -1.06 14.84
N PRO A 357 10.97 -0.34 15.93
CA PRO A 357 10.21 -0.47 17.18
C PRO A 357 8.71 -0.21 17.04
N TRP A 358 8.32 0.75 16.20
CA TRP A 358 6.93 1.15 16.01
C TRP A 358 6.09 0.18 15.20
N ALA A 359 6.71 -0.65 14.34
CA ALA A 359 5.98 -1.47 13.37
C ALA A 359 4.99 -2.46 14.03
N LEU A 360 5.22 -2.91 15.26
CA LEU A 360 4.31 -3.80 15.98
C LEU A 360 3.01 -3.10 16.43
N LYS A 361 3.02 -1.76 16.51
CA LYS A 361 1.87 -0.95 16.92
C LYS A 361 1.01 -0.47 15.74
N LEU A 362 1.50 -0.64 14.50
CA LEU A 362 0.82 -0.19 13.28
C LEU A 362 -0.22 -1.21 12.83
N ASP A 363 -1.23 -0.75 12.08
CA ASP A 363 -2.06 -1.62 11.25
C ASP A 363 -1.26 -2.07 10.03
N ASP A 364 -0.31 -2.97 10.25
CA ASP A 364 0.54 -3.54 9.22
C ASP A 364 0.09 -4.92 8.77
N VAL A 365 0.52 -5.32 7.59
CA VAL A 365 0.24 -6.64 7.03
C VAL A 365 1.53 -7.32 6.58
N ILE A 366 1.62 -8.62 6.87
CA ILE A 366 2.66 -9.52 6.38
C ILE A 366 1.95 -10.67 5.67
N LEU A 367 2.28 -10.92 4.42
CA LEU A 367 1.87 -12.10 3.68
C LEU A 367 3.10 -13.00 3.50
N ARG A 368 3.05 -14.22 4.08
CA ARG A 368 4.00 -15.28 3.74
C ARG A 368 3.41 -16.15 2.64
N SER A 369 4.23 -16.51 1.67
CA SER A 369 3.87 -17.54 0.69
C SER A 369 4.95 -18.61 0.61
N SER A 370 4.53 -19.88 0.47
CA SER A 370 5.38 -21.02 0.12
C SER A 370 5.18 -21.48 -1.33
N ASN A 371 4.34 -20.80 -2.10
CA ASN A 371 4.18 -21.07 -3.52
C ASN A 371 5.51 -20.85 -4.26
N ARG A 372 6.07 -21.90 -4.83
CA ARG A 372 7.40 -21.84 -5.45
C ARG A 372 7.50 -20.81 -6.56
N GLY A 373 6.47 -20.69 -7.42
CA GLY A 373 6.47 -19.69 -8.50
C GLY A 373 6.52 -18.26 -7.99
N VAL A 374 5.84 -17.97 -6.86
CA VAL A 374 5.89 -16.67 -6.16
C VAL A 374 7.29 -16.46 -5.58
N VAL A 375 7.81 -17.44 -4.82
CA VAL A 375 9.16 -17.35 -4.18
C VAL A 375 10.25 -17.17 -5.23
N ASP A 376 10.18 -17.90 -6.35
CA ASP A 376 11.14 -17.78 -7.45
C ASP A 376 11.11 -16.41 -8.11
N SER A 377 9.92 -15.83 -8.28
CA SER A 377 9.76 -14.47 -8.82
C SER A 377 10.39 -13.42 -7.90
N TYR A 378 10.16 -13.52 -6.59
CA TYR A 378 10.81 -12.66 -5.60
C TYR A 378 12.33 -12.86 -5.55
N THR A 379 12.81 -14.11 -5.65
CA THR A 379 14.25 -14.42 -5.64
C THR A 379 14.97 -13.81 -6.84
N ARG A 380 14.39 -13.95 -8.05
CA ARG A 380 14.94 -13.31 -9.26
C ARG A 380 14.93 -11.79 -9.17
N HIS A 381 13.83 -11.22 -8.67
CA HIS A 381 13.73 -9.77 -8.50
C HIS A 381 14.74 -9.23 -7.46
N PHE A 382 14.92 -9.94 -6.35
CA PHE A 382 15.93 -9.59 -5.35
C PHE A 382 17.34 -9.61 -5.95
N ALA A 383 17.70 -10.67 -6.68
CA ALA A 383 19.00 -10.75 -7.35
C ALA A 383 19.20 -9.58 -8.31
N TYR A 384 18.18 -9.29 -9.13
CA TYR A 384 18.21 -8.14 -10.04
C TYR A 384 18.46 -6.82 -9.31
N MET A 385 17.72 -6.52 -8.24
CA MET A 385 17.92 -5.30 -7.46
C MET A 385 19.30 -5.23 -6.82
N PHE A 386 19.76 -6.34 -6.25
CA PHE A 386 21.02 -6.43 -5.52
C PHE A 386 22.23 -6.23 -6.45
N ASP A 387 22.14 -6.70 -7.68
CA ASP A 387 23.24 -6.67 -8.66
C ASP A 387 23.23 -5.37 -9.52
N HIS A 388 22.14 -4.57 -9.49
CA HIS A 388 22.00 -3.38 -10.35
C HIS A 388 21.67 -2.08 -9.55
N ALA A 389 21.94 -2.06 -8.25
CA ALA A 389 21.75 -0.87 -7.40
C ALA A 389 22.99 -0.01 -7.29
#